data_e2634564a0e1095ac770a7dbc856f72a
#
_entry.id   e2634564a0e1095ac770a7dbc856f72a
#
_cell.length_a   1.000
_cell.length_b   1.000
_cell.length_c   1.000
_cell.angle_alpha   90.00
_cell.angle_beta   90.00
_cell.angle_gamma   90.00
#
_symmetry.space_group_name_H-M   'P 1'
#
loop_
_entity.id
_entity.type
_entity.pdbx_description
1 polymer ?
#
loop_
_entity_poly.entity_id
_entity_poly.type
_entity_poly.pdbx_seq_one_letter_code
_entity_poly.pdbx_strand_id
1 'polypeptide(L)'
;MYKPEVPQLMLQLLHKNFGDIKLHNVCCRHNPKLEAGATIINNCAGCDRRFRSLYQGITTISYWEIIDGIADLKLPDHTGLTVSIHDSCGYRHKPQVHRAVRNLLKKMHIEIVEAEFSGTESVCCGDNFYGAVPNEQVEKRIQMRADQFPCQDVVVYCIGCVRAMTASGKTPHYLPDLLFDRIAEPMPDTLDEYHSTLGGYIEIH
;
A
#
# COMPACT_ATOMS: atom_id res chain seq x y z
N MET A 1 0.59 7.82 13.00
CA MET A 1 0.40 6.67 12.10
C MET A 1 -0.96 6.77 11.44
N TYR A 2 -1.06 6.39 10.18
CA TYR A 2 -2.32 6.37 9.44
C TYR A 2 -3.22 5.26 10.00
N LYS A 3 -4.40 5.62 10.49
CA LYS A 3 -5.44 4.71 11.00
C LYS A 3 -4.92 3.49 11.76
N PRO A 4 -4.61 3.61 13.04
CA PRO A 4 -4.04 2.51 13.83
C PRO A 4 -4.98 1.29 13.95
N GLU A 5 -6.28 1.47 13.76
CA GLU A 5 -7.27 0.39 13.83
C GLU A 5 -7.25 -0.53 12.59
N VAL A 6 -6.87 -0.04 11.42
CA VAL A 6 -6.87 -0.84 10.18
C VAL A 6 -5.88 -2.01 10.25
N PRO A 7 -4.61 -1.84 10.67
CA PRO A 7 -3.72 -2.97 10.92
C PRO A 7 -4.24 -3.98 11.94
N GLN A 8 -5.01 -3.54 12.94
CA GLN A 8 -5.63 -4.45 13.91
C GLN A 8 -6.72 -5.32 13.25
N LEU A 9 -7.57 -4.72 12.40
CA LEU A 9 -8.56 -5.46 11.62
C LEU A 9 -7.90 -6.46 10.67
N MET A 10 -6.82 -6.05 10.00
CA MET A 10 -6.04 -6.92 9.13
C MET A 10 -5.45 -8.12 9.90
N LEU A 11 -4.92 -7.87 11.12
CA LEU A 11 -4.39 -8.91 11.98
C LEU A 11 -5.48 -9.88 12.44
N GLN A 12 -6.66 -9.38 12.84
CA GLN A 12 -7.79 -10.21 13.23
C GLN A 12 -8.23 -11.16 12.12
N LEU A 13 -8.22 -10.67 10.86
CA LEU A 13 -8.51 -11.52 9.70
C LEU A 13 -7.48 -12.65 9.54
N LEU A 14 -6.18 -12.36 9.75
CA LEU A 14 -5.12 -13.36 9.70
C LEU A 14 -5.24 -14.35 10.86
N HIS A 15 -5.46 -13.90 12.09
CA HIS A 15 -5.62 -14.79 13.26
C HIS A 15 -6.75 -15.79 13.08
N LYS A 16 -7.87 -15.35 12.52
CA LYS A 16 -9.02 -16.21 12.24
C LYS A 16 -8.67 -17.38 11.31
N ASN A 17 -7.73 -17.18 10.39
CA ASN A 17 -7.43 -18.14 9.33
C ASN A 17 -6.10 -18.89 9.53
N PHE A 18 -5.12 -18.30 10.22
CA PHE A 18 -3.73 -18.79 10.26
C PHE A 18 -3.13 -18.90 11.68
N GLY A 19 -3.89 -18.59 12.72
CA GLY A 19 -3.41 -18.65 14.10
C GLY A 19 -2.66 -17.40 14.57
N ASP A 20 -1.78 -17.56 15.57
CA ASP A 20 -1.13 -16.43 16.22
C ASP A 20 -0.03 -15.80 15.36
N ILE A 21 -0.20 -14.53 15.05
CA ILE A 21 0.73 -13.71 14.27
C ILE A 21 0.98 -12.41 15.02
N LYS A 22 2.25 -12.06 15.23
CA LYS A 22 2.63 -10.80 15.89
C LYS A 22 2.47 -9.61 14.94
N LEU A 23 1.87 -8.53 15.45
CA LEU A 23 1.75 -7.28 14.71
C LEU A 23 3.01 -6.42 14.89
N HIS A 24 3.60 -6.00 13.77
CA HIS A 24 4.57 -4.91 13.72
C HIS A 24 3.91 -3.71 13.03
N ASN A 25 3.50 -2.72 13.80
CA ASN A 25 2.70 -1.59 13.33
C ASN A 25 3.51 -0.29 13.23
N VAL A 26 4.77 -0.41 12.89
CA VAL A 26 5.68 0.73 12.64
C VAL A 26 6.16 0.67 11.20
N CYS A 27 6.40 1.83 10.59
CA CYS A 27 6.91 1.90 9.21
C CYS A 27 8.20 1.09 9.05
N CYS A 28 8.44 0.56 7.86
CA CYS A 28 9.65 -0.21 7.52
C CYS A 28 10.99 0.55 7.75
N ARG A 29 10.95 1.86 7.97
CA ARG A 29 12.13 2.62 8.42
C ARG A 29 12.55 2.26 9.84
N HIS A 30 11.64 1.77 10.66
CA HIS A 30 11.96 1.15 11.96
C HIS A 30 12.59 -0.23 11.74
N ASN A 31 13.59 -0.57 12.55
CA ASN A 31 14.24 -1.87 12.51
C ASN A 31 13.63 -2.81 13.56
N PRO A 32 12.78 -3.80 13.18
CA PRO A 32 12.16 -4.72 14.13
C PRO A 32 13.12 -5.78 14.69
N LYS A 33 14.42 -5.76 14.32
CA LYS A 33 15.44 -6.73 14.76
C LYS A 33 15.02 -8.19 14.51
N LEU A 34 14.68 -8.48 13.25
CA LEU A 34 14.21 -9.80 12.83
C LEU A 34 15.34 -10.83 12.88
N GLU A 35 15.01 -12.03 13.35
CA GLU A 35 15.91 -13.17 13.34
C GLU A 35 15.94 -13.86 11.98
N ALA A 36 17.02 -14.59 11.70
CA ALA A 36 17.12 -15.43 10.52
C ALA A 36 16.00 -16.49 10.53
N GLY A 37 15.40 -16.74 9.38
CA GLY A 37 14.26 -17.65 9.26
C GLY A 37 12.89 -17.01 9.54
N ALA A 38 12.83 -15.75 9.97
CA ALA A 38 11.57 -15.05 10.18
C ALA A 38 10.76 -14.97 8.90
N THR A 39 9.44 -15.16 9.01
CA THR A 39 8.47 -14.93 7.93
C THR A 39 7.69 -13.67 8.22
N ILE A 40 7.63 -12.76 7.24
CA ILE A 40 6.95 -11.47 7.37
C ILE A 40 5.80 -11.41 6.36
N ILE A 41 4.62 -11.05 6.84
CA ILE A 41 3.47 -10.74 6.01
C ILE A 41 3.44 -9.21 5.82
N ASN A 42 3.62 -8.75 4.59
CA ASN A 42 3.65 -7.34 4.25
C ASN A 42 2.38 -6.92 3.49
N ASN A 43 1.74 -5.84 3.95
CA ASN A 43 0.67 -5.17 3.22
C ASN A 43 1.17 -4.00 2.34
N CYS A 44 2.43 -3.59 2.53
CA CYS A 44 3.05 -2.46 1.85
C CYS A 44 4.27 -2.90 1.05
N ALA A 45 4.32 -2.51 -0.21
CA ALA A 45 5.42 -2.80 -1.13
C ALA A 45 6.77 -2.21 -0.68
N GLY A 46 6.74 -1.04 -0.05
CA GLY A 46 7.93 -0.42 0.53
C GLY A 46 8.54 -1.25 1.65
N CYS A 47 7.69 -1.77 2.54
CA CYS A 47 8.11 -2.67 3.63
C CYS A 47 8.72 -3.96 3.09
N ASP A 48 8.07 -4.62 2.13
CA ASP A 48 8.58 -5.83 1.51
C ASP A 48 9.98 -5.64 0.93
N ARG A 49 10.15 -4.59 0.11
CA ARG A 49 11.44 -4.27 -0.51
C ARG A 49 12.52 -4.01 0.53
N ARG A 50 12.20 -3.18 1.54
CA ARG A 50 13.18 -2.78 2.55
C ARG A 50 13.59 -3.94 3.45
N PHE A 51 12.66 -4.74 3.94
CA PHE A 51 13.00 -5.89 4.78
C PHE A 51 13.85 -6.90 4.04
N ARG A 52 13.54 -7.21 2.79
CA ARG A 52 14.39 -8.08 1.95
C ARG A 52 15.79 -7.51 1.71
N SER A 53 15.97 -6.19 1.74
CA SER A 53 17.30 -5.58 1.60
C SER A 53 18.09 -5.52 2.90
N LEU A 54 17.42 -5.49 4.07
CA LEU A 54 18.06 -5.35 5.37
C LEU A 54 18.41 -6.68 6.02
N TYR A 55 17.63 -7.73 5.76
CA TYR A 55 17.75 -9.00 6.45
C TYR A 55 18.02 -10.14 5.48
N GLN A 56 19.01 -10.96 5.80
CA GLN A 56 19.26 -12.21 5.08
C GLN A 56 18.48 -13.37 5.71
N GLY A 57 18.07 -14.33 4.88
CA GLY A 57 17.41 -15.57 5.36
C GLY A 57 15.97 -15.37 5.84
N ILE A 58 15.34 -14.24 5.58
CA ILE A 58 13.91 -14.03 5.87
C ILE A 58 13.05 -14.43 4.65
N THR A 59 11.79 -14.76 4.92
CA THR A 59 10.74 -14.93 3.91
C THR A 59 9.77 -13.77 3.97
N THR A 60 9.40 -13.20 2.83
CA THR A 60 8.36 -12.16 2.75
C THR A 60 7.19 -12.65 1.92
N ILE A 61 5.98 -12.49 2.46
CA ILE A 61 4.72 -12.87 1.83
C ILE A 61 3.85 -11.62 1.73
N SER A 62 3.15 -11.45 0.62
CA SER A 62 2.20 -10.35 0.48
C SER A 62 0.88 -10.68 1.19
N TYR A 63 0.40 -9.76 2.02
CA TYR A 63 -0.92 -9.83 2.63
C TYR A 63 -2.02 -10.05 1.58
N TRP A 64 -1.90 -9.40 0.43
CA TRP A 64 -2.87 -9.45 -0.66
C TRP A 64 -3.01 -10.84 -1.26
N GLU A 65 -1.90 -11.57 -1.44
CA GLU A 65 -1.90 -12.95 -1.93
C GLU A 65 -2.56 -13.89 -0.92
N ILE A 66 -2.29 -13.68 0.38
CA ILE A 66 -2.88 -14.50 1.44
C ILE A 66 -4.39 -14.36 1.46
N ILE A 67 -4.91 -13.12 1.53
CA ILE A 67 -6.34 -12.90 1.66
C ILE A 67 -7.12 -13.20 0.38
N ASP A 68 -6.52 -13.03 -0.80
CA ASP A 68 -7.12 -13.46 -2.06
C ASP A 68 -7.32 -14.99 -2.11
N GLY A 69 -6.44 -15.75 -1.47
CA GLY A 69 -6.51 -17.19 -1.37
C GLY A 69 -7.49 -17.74 -0.31
N ILE A 70 -8.09 -16.89 0.54
CA ILE A 70 -9.07 -17.34 1.53
C ILE A 70 -10.37 -17.66 0.81
N ALA A 71 -10.79 -18.94 0.90
CA ALA A 71 -12.12 -19.32 0.46
C ALA A 71 -13.19 -18.63 1.34
N ASP A 72 -14.32 -18.32 0.75
CA ASP A 72 -15.48 -17.71 1.44
C ASP A 72 -15.17 -16.39 2.18
N LEU A 73 -14.11 -15.67 1.78
CA LEU A 73 -13.80 -14.35 2.30
C LEU A 73 -14.97 -13.40 2.00
N LYS A 74 -15.64 -12.93 3.05
CA LYS A 74 -16.68 -11.91 2.93
C LYS A 74 -16.04 -10.54 2.85
N LEU A 75 -16.26 -9.86 1.74
CA LEU A 75 -15.79 -8.51 1.49
C LEU A 75 -16.96 -7.54 1.36
N PRO A 76 -16.77 -6.24 1.63
CA PRO A 76 -17.78 -5.22 1.37
C PRO A 76 -18.14 -5.16 -0.12
N ASP A 77 -19.35 -4.71 -0.40
CA ASP A 77 -19.84 -4.44 -1.76
C ASP A 77 -19.66 -2.97 -2.08
N HIS A 78 -18.85 -2.68 -3.07
CA HIS A 78 -18.57 -1.33 -3.58
C HIS A 78 -19.10 -1.14 -5.02
N THR A 79 -20.23 -1.78 -5.33
CA THR A 79 -20.89 -1.64 -6.65
C THR A 79 -21.09 -0.16 -7.03
N GLY A 80 -20.69 0.20 -8.23
CA GLY A 80 -20.75 1.58 -8.74
C GLY A 80 -19.45 2.37 -8.57
N LEU A 81 -18.46 1.85 -7.85
CA LEU A 81 -17.14 2.46 -7.79
C LEU A 81 -16.31 2.00 -9.00
N THR A 82 -15.81 2.97 -9.78
CA THR A 82 -14.91 2.74 -10.92
C THR A 82 -13.56 3.39 -10.62
N VAL A 83 -12.47 2.63 -10.70
CA VAL A 83 -11.14 3.06 -10.28
C VAL A 83 -10.04 2.74 -11.29
N SER A 84 -8.96 3.51 -11.24
CA SER A 84 -7.67 3.05 -11.75
C SER A 84 -6.84 2.44 -10.62
N ILE A 85 -5.84 1.61 -10.95
CA ILE A 85 -4.95 1.02 -9.94
C ILE A 85 -3.56 1.62 -10.09
N HIS A 86 -3.01 2.14 -8.98
CA HIS A 86 -1.60 2.44 -8.90
C HIS A 86 -0.84 1.23 -8.32
N ASP A 87 -0.32 0.39 -9.20
CA ASP A 87 0.54 -0.72 -8.78
C ASP A 87 1.84 -0.21 -8.18
N SER A 88 2.05 -0.54 -6.91
CA SER A 88 3.17 -0.02 -6.14
C SER A 88 4.52 -0.48 -6.67
N CYS A 89 5.45 0.44 -6.90
CA CYS A 89 6.75 0.18 -7.51
C CYS A 89 7.61 -0.88 -6.78
N GLY A 90 7.41 -1.07 -5.47
CA GLY A 90 8.10 -2.11 -4.70
C GLY A 90 7.67 -3.53 -5.05
N TYR A 91 6.50 -3.70 -5.68
CA TYR A 91 5.99 -4.99 -6.15
C TYR A 91 6.11 -5.17 -7.67
N ARG A 92 6.81 -4.31 -8.40
CA ARG A 92 6.94 -4.38 -9.87
C ARG A 92 7.27 -5.79 -10.38
N HIS A 93 8.09 -6.53 -9.67
CA HIS A 93 8.49 -7.90 -10.06
C HIS A 93 7.64 -9.01 -9.40
N LYS A 94 6.45 -8.66 -8.90
CA LYS A 94 5.52 -9.59 -8.24
C LYS A 94 4.14 -9.59 -8.92
N PRO A 95 4.02 -10.12 -10.15
CA PRO A 95 2.76 -10.14 -10.89
C PRO A 95 1.63 -10.88 -10.16
N GLN A 96 1.96 -11.82 -9.28
CA GLN A 96 1.00 -12.50 -8.42
C GLN A 96 0.29 -11.53 -7.45
N VAL A 97 1.01 -10.54 -6.90
CA VAL A 97 0.41 -9.51 -6.04
C VAL A 97 -0.56 -8.64 -6.85
N HIS A 98 -0.17 -8.25 -8.07
CA HIS A 98 -1.05 -7.46 -8.96
C HIS A 98 -2.34 -8.21 -9.30
N ARG A 99 -2.25 -9.53 -9.53
CA ARG A 99 -3.45 -10.36 -9.76
C ARG A 99 -4.32 -10.43 -8.51
N ALA A 100 -3.72 -10.67 -7.34
CA ALA A 100 -4.45 -10.74 -6.08
C ALA A 100 -5.22 -9.43 -5.79
N VAL A 101 -4.58 -8.27 -5.97
CA VAL A 101 -5.25 -6.97 -5.82
C VAL A 101 -6.46 -6.85 -6.75
N ARG A 102 -6.31 -7.19 -8.02
CA ARG A 102 -7.42 -7.14 -9.00
C ARG A 102 -8.55 -8.11 -8.67
N ASN A 103 -8.20 -9.31 -8.19
CA ASN A 103 -9.20 -10.29 -7.75
C ASN A 103 -10.00 -9.77 -6.55
N LEU A 104 -9.34 -9.16 -5.56
CA LEU A 104 -9.99 -8.58 -4.39
C LEU A 104 -10.93 -7.45 -4.79
N LEU A 105 -10.51 -6.54 -5.68
CA LEU A 105 -11.37 -5.46 -6.18
C LEU A 105 -12.60 -6.01 -6.93
N LYS A 106 -12.42 -7.03 -7.76
CA LYS A 106 -13.53 -7.72 -8.44
C LYS A 106 -14.49 -8.40 -7.46
N LYS A 107 -13.97 -9.05 -6.42
CA LYS A 107 -14.79 -9.65 -5.35
C LYS A 107 -15.62 -8.59 -4.58
N MET A 108 -15.16 -7.34 -4.56
CA MET A 108 -15.86 -6.17 -3.99
C MET A 108 -16.74 -5.44 -5.02
N HIS A 109 -16.94 -5.99 -6.22
CA HIS A 109 -17.70 -5.41 -7.34
C HIS A 109 -17.22 -4.05 -7.82
N ILE A 110 -15.92 -3.76 -7.66
CA ILE A 110 -15.29 -2.53 -8.14
C ILE A 110 -14.91 -2.68 -9.60
N GLU A 111 -15.29 -1.72 -10.45
CA GLU A 111 -14.84 -1.63 -11.84
C GLU A 111 -13.41 -1.10 -11.93
N ILE A 112 -12.60 -1.72 -12.80
CA ILE A 112 -11.20 -1.38 -12.98
C ILE A 112 -10.97 -0.85 -14.39
N VAL A 113 -10.44 0.38 -14.47
CA VAL A 113 -9.94 0.98 -15.72
C VAL A 113 -8.43 1.09 -15.60
N GLU A 114 -7.72 0.22 -16.29
CA GLU A 114 -6.25 0.16 -16.20
C GLU A 114 -5.59 1.42 -16.74
N ALA A 115 -4.51 1.85 -16.07
CA ALA A 115 -3.63 2.86 -16.60
C ALA A 115 -2.71 2.28 -17.68
N GLU A 116 -2.20 3.12 -18.58
CA GLU A 116 -1.23 2.72 -19.62
C GLU A 116 -0.05 1.95 -19.03
N PHE A 117 0.52 2.45 -17.94
CA PHE A 117 1.61 1.79 -17.20
C PHE A 117 1.05 1.16 -15.93
N SER A 118 0.64 -0.11 -16.02
CA SER A 118 0.06 -0.89 -14.91
C SER A 118 0.81 -2.21 -14.69
N GLY A 119 0.54 -2.89 -13.59
CA GLY A 119 1.18 -4.16 -13.26
C GLY A 119 2.69 -4.05 -13.20
N THR A 120 3.39 -4.91 -13.94
CA THR A 120 4.86 -4.95 -14.00
C THR A 120 5.48 -3.72 -14.68
N GLU A 121 4.70 -3.02 -15.52
CA GLU A 121 5.14 -1.80 -16.21
C GLU A 121 4.88 -0.53 -15.37
N SER A 122 4.25 -0.67 -14.20
CA SER A 122 3.91 0.48 -13.37
C SER A 122 5.14 1.29 -12.96
N VAL A 123 5.02 2.61 -13.01
CA VAL A 123 6.06 3.55 -12.59
C VAL A 123 5.81 4.04 -11.15
N CYS A 124 6.86 4.57 -10.52
CA CYS A 124 6.78 5.07 -9.15
C CYS A 124 5.85 6.28 -9.04
N CYS A 125 5.13 6.40 -7.90
CA CYS A 125 4.32 7.59 -7.61
C CYS A 125 5.15 8.88 -7.43
N GLY A 126 6.46 8.78 -7.23
CA GLY A 126 7.33 9.93 -7.02
C GLY A 126 7.81 10.10 -5.58
N ASP A 127 7.01 9.77 -4.58
CA ASP A 127 7.32 9.95 -3.15
C ASP A 127 8.68 9.36 -2.72
N ASN A 128 9.10 8.26 -3.35
CA ASN A 128 10.39 7.60 -3.04
C ASN A 128 11.63 8.47 -3.38
N PHE A 129 11.46 9.58 -4.09
CA PHE A 129 12.54 10.52 -4.41
C PHE A 129 12.71 11.62 -3.37
N TYR A 130 11.83 11.69 -2.35
CA TYR A 130 11.97 12.65 -1.26
C TYR A 130 13.34 12.53 -0.57
N GLY A 131 13.99 13.67 -0.36
CA GLY A 131 15.35 13.75 0.18
C GLY A 131 16.47 13.40 -0.81
N ALA A 132 16.16 12.88 -2.00
CA ALA A 132 17.13 12.57 -3.04
C ALA A 132 17.18 13.65 -4.14
N VAL A 133 16.09 14.38 -4.34
CA VAL A 133 15.97 15.50 -5.28
C VAL A 133 15.15 16.62 -4.60
N PRO A 134 15.19 17.89 -5.11
CA PRO A 134 14.36 18.96 -4.59
C PRO A 134 12.85 18.61 -4.60
N ASN A 135 12.11 19.08 -3.59
CA ASN A 135 10.68 18.79 -3.41
C ASN A 135 9.85 19.12 -4.67
N GLU A 136 10.15 20.22 -5.36
CA GLU A 136 9.49 20.57 -6.62
C GLU A 136 9.60 19.48 -7.68
N GLN A 137 10.76 18.82 -7.77
CA GLN A 137 10.95 17.69 -8.70
C GLN A 137 10.19 16.44 -8.24
N VAL A 138 10.05 16.23 -6.93
CA VAL A 138 9.24 15.15 -6.38
C VAL A 138 7.78 15.37 -6.74
N GLU A 139 7.23 16.57 -6.48
CA GLU A 139 5.84 16.93 -6.79
C GLU A 139 5.54 16.84 -8.29
N LYS A 140 6.46 17.29 -9.14
CA LYS A 140 6.35 17.11 -10.59
C LYS A 140 6.23 15.65 -11.00
N ARG A 141 7.01 14.74 -10.39
CA ARG A 141 6.91 13.30 -10.66
C ARG A 141 5.59 12.71 -10.18
N ILE A 142 5.09 13.18 -9.02
CA ILE A 142 3.79 12.81 -8.49
C ILE A 142 2.69 13.18 -9.48
N GLN A 143 2.70 14.43 -9.97
CA GLN A 143 1.71 14.90 -10.95
C GLN A 143 1.79 14.11 -12.26
N MET A 144 2.99 13.94 -12.82
CA MET A 144 3.18 13.15 -14.04
C MET A 144 2.64 11.72 -13.92
N ARG A 145 2.74 11.12 -12.73
CA ARG A 145 2.16 9.80 -12.50
C ARG A 145 0.64 9.85 -12.38
N ALA A 146 0.10 10.83 -11.69
CA ALA A 146 -1.34 11.02 -11.54
C ALA A 146 -2.05 11.24 -12.87
N ASP A 147 -1.43 11.99 -13.79
CA ASP A 147 -1.96 12.28 -15.12
C ASP A 147 -2.11 11.02 -16.00
N GLN A 148 -1.43 9.93 -15.66
CA GLN A 148 -1.54 8.65 -16.37
C GLN A 148 -2.77 7.82 -15.98
N PHE A 149 -3.50 8.21 -14.91
CA PHE A 149 -4.68 7.47 -14.49
C PHE A 149 -5.94 8.01 -15.18
N PRO A 150 -6.68 7.16 -15.92
CA PRO A 150 -7.92 7.57 -16.57
C PRO A 150 -9.01 8.00 -15.58
N CYS A 151 -9.04 7.36 -14.38
CA CYS A 151 -10.05 7.67 -13.37
C CYS A 151 -9.58 8.76 -12.40
N GLN A 152 -10.55 9.48 -11.82
CA GLN A 152 -10.33 10.36 -10.67
C GLN A 152 -10.00 9.53 -9.43
N ASP A 153 -10.69 8.40 -9.25
CA ASP A 153 -10.57 7.47 -8.15
C ASP A 153 -9.44 6.48 -8.43
N VAL A 154 -8.46 6.37 -7.50
CA VAL A 154 -7.27 5.54 -7.69
C VAL A 154 -7.07 4.64 -6.49
N VAL A 155 -7.11 3.32 -6.69
CA VAL A 155 -6.75 2.35 -5.66
C VAL A 155 -5.24 2.32 -5.48
N VAL A 156 -4.81 2.41 -4.23
CA VAL A 156 -3.41 2.32 -3.81
C VAL A 156 -3.27 1.32 -2.65
N TYR A 157 -2.16 0.60 -2.60
CA TYR A 157 -1.82 -0.36 -1.53
C TYR A 157 -0.41 -0.15 -0.95
N CYS A 158 0.03 1.09 -0.97
CA CYS A 158 1.22 1.58 -0.29
C CYS A 158 0.86 2.93 0.33
N ILE A 159 1.19 3.12 1.61
CA ILE A 159 0.78 4.31 2.35
C ILE A 159 1.37 5.62 1.77
N GLY A 160 2.61 5.62 1.31
CA GLY A 160 3.20 6.77 0.63
C GLY A 160 2.47 7.14 -0.68
N CYS A 161 1.84 6.15 -1.34
CA CYS A 161 1.06 6.42 -2.53
C CYS A 161 -0.31 7.06 -2.22
N VAL A 162 -0.86 6.87 -1.01
CA VAL A 162 -2.07 7.61 -0.56
C VAL A 162 -1.77 9.10 -0.61
N ARG A 163 -0.71 9.53 0.09
CA ARG A 163 -0.28 10.93 0.10
C ARG A 163 -0.02 11.46 -1.32
N ALA A 164 0.73 10.72 -2.14
CA ALA A 164 1.07 11.15 -3.49
C ALA A 164 -0.18 11.40 -4.35
N MET A 165 -1.17 10.52 -4.28
CA MET A 165 -2.42 10.69 -5.03
C MET A 165 -3.27 11.83 -4.47
N THR A 166 -3.34 12.00 -3.14
CA THR A 166 -4.02 13.15 -2.52
C THR A 166 -3.42 14.47 -3.02
N ALA A 167 -2.09 14.60 -2.94
CA ALA A 167 -1.37 15.83 -3.33
C ALA A 167 -1.52 16.17 -4.83
N SER A 168 -1.75 15.18 -5.68
CA SER A 168 -1.99 15.38 -7.11
C SER A 168 -3.46 15.66 -7.47
N GLY A 169 -4.34 15.79 -6.47
CA GLY A 169 -5.76 16.03 -6.67
C GLY A 169 -6.57 14.80 -7.09
N LYS A 170 -5.99 13.59 -7.07
CA LYS A 170 -6.73 12.33 -7.23
C LYS A 170 -7.42 11.96 -5.92
N THR A 171 -8.43 11.10 -6.01
CA THR A 171 -9.12 10.51 -4.87
C THR A 171 -8.52 9.12 -4.58
N PRO A 172 -7.58 8.99 -3.62
CA PRO A 172 -7.00 7.69 -3.32
C PRO A 172 -7.96 6.84 -2.50
N HIS A 173 -8.13 5.60 -2.92
CA HIS A 173 -8.76 4.54 -2.15
C HIS A 173 -7.66 3.59 -1.64
N TYR A 174 -7.37 3.66 -0.33
CA TYR A 174 -6.39 2.77 0.27
C TYR A 174 -7.00 1.37 0.41
N LEU A 175 -6.41 0.38 -0.26
CA LEU A 175 -6.97 -0.98 -0.33
C LEU A 175 -7.29 -1.59 1.04
N PRO A 176 -6.46 -1.42 2.11
CA PRO A 176 -6.88 -1.84 3.45
C PRO A 176 -8.18 -1.20 3.94
N ASP A 177 -8.42 0.08 3.61
CA ASP A 177 -9.66 0.75 4.01
C ASP A 177 -10.86 0.15 3.27
N LEU A 178 -10.75 -0.09 1.97
CA LEU A 178 -11.82 -0.73 1.17
C LEU A 178 -12.20 -2.11 1.70
N LEU A 179 -11.22 -2.92 2.15
CA LEU A 179 -11.49 -4.24 2.73
C LEU A 179 -12.38 -4.23 3.97
N PHE A 180 -12.44 -3.11 4.68
CA PHE A 180 -13.18 -2.97 5.94
C PHE A 180 -14.25 -1.88 5.87
N ASP A 181 -14.70 -1.54 4.66
CA ASP A 181 -15.71 -0.51 4.39
C ASP A 181 -15.38 0.83 5.07
N ARG A 182 -14.15 1.29 4.88
CA ARG A 182 -13.66 2.55 5.43
C ARG A 182 -13.26 3.51 4.32
N ILE A 183 -13.34 4.80 4.63
CA ILE A 183 -12.94 5.87 3.71
C ILE A 183 -11.49 6.25 4.02
N ALA A 184 -10.69 6.44 2.98
CA ALA A 184 -9.33 6.96 3.14
C ALA A 184 -9.36 8.35 3.79
N GLU A 185 -8.50 8.58 4.79
CA GLU A 185 -8.37 9.88 5.43
C GLU A 185 -7.42 10.78 4.65
N PRO A 186 -7.67 12.11 4.68
CA PRO A 186 -6.73 13.07 4.12
C PRO A 186 -5.33 12.88 4.72
N MET A 187 -4.34 12.97 3.87
CA MET A 187 -2.93 12.95 4.27
C MET A 187 -2.38 14.38 4.29
N PRO A 188 -1.28 14.65 5.02
CA PRO A 188 -0.64 15.96 5.00
C PRO A 188 -0.38 16.45 3.57
N ASP A 189 -0.65 17.73 3.32
CA ASP A 189 -0.56 18.33 1.98
C ASP A 189 0.88 18.42 1.47
N THR A 190 1.83 18.68 2.39
CA THR A 190 3.23 18.86 2.01
C THR A 190 4.06 17.58 2.21
N LEU A 191 5.10 17.42 1.39
CA LEU A 191 6.09 16.34 1.52
C LEU A 191 6.79 16.38 2.88
N ASP A 192 7.22 17.58 3.31
CA ASP A 192 8.00 17.75 4.53
C ASP A 192 7.16 17.42 5.77
N GLU A 193 5.90 17.84 5.81
CA GLU A 193 5.00 17.52 6.91
C GLU A 193 4.73 16.02 7.00
N TYR A 194 4.43 15.36 5.88
CA TYR A 194 4.23 13.93 5.84
C TYR A 194 5.46 13.16 6.33
N HIS A 195 6.64 13.50 5.81
CA HIS A 195 7.86 12.77 6.17
C HIS A 195 8.36 13.09 7.58
N SER A 196 8.17 14.31 8.09
CA SER A 196 8.50 14.67 9.48
C SER A 196 7.58 13.96 10.48
N THR A 197 6.26 13.93 10.21
CA THR A 197 5.28 13.20 11.03
C THR A 197 5.61 11.70 11.08
N LEU A 198 5.94 11.11 9.93
CA LEU A 198 6.36 9.72 9.86
C LEU A 198 7.67 9.47 10.62
N GLY A 199 8.65 10.37 10.50
CA GLY A 199 9.92 10.31 11.22
C GLY A 199 9.72 10.34 12.73
N GLY A 200 8.96 11.33 13.23
CA GLY A 200 8.64 11.45 14.65
C GLY A 200 7.92 10.22 15.21
N TYR A 201 6.99 9.64 14.46
CA TYR A 201 6.35 8.38 14.87
C TYR A 201 7.35 7.23 15.02
N ILE A 202 8.33 7.11 14.12
CA ILE A 202 9.33 6.05 14.16
C ILE A 202 10.27 6.22 15.35
N GLU A 203 10.63 7.46 15.69
CA GLU A 203 11.58 7.77 16.78
C GLU A 203 11.04 7.40 18.16
N ILE A 204 9.73 7.41 18.37
CA ILE A 204 9.11 7.11 19.67
C ILE A 204 8.71 5.64 19.83
N HIS A 205 8.90 4.78 18.83
CA HIS A 205 8.58 3.35 18.83
C HIS A 205 9.81 2.48 18.56
#